data_f3a4ec830849ad088857ff7760f04ad0
#
_entry.id   f3a4ec830849ad088857ff7760f04ad0
#
_cell.length_a   1.000
_cell.length_b   1.000
_cell.length_c   1.000
_cell.angle_alpha   90.00
_cell.angle_beta   90.00
_cell.angle_gamma   90.00
#
_symmetry.space_group_name_H-M   'P 1'
#
loop_
_entity.id
_entity.type
_entity.pdbx_description
1 polymer ?
#
loop_
_entity_poly.entity_id
_entity_poly.type
_entity_poly.pdbx_seq_one_letter_code
_entity_poly.pdbx_strand_id
1 'polypeptide(L)'
;KYERTEDEVLASFEPEVTTYELPRYRRTNQNTSITLKPAVLTGDKVVKGQILTEGYSTQHGELALGRNLKVAFMPWKGYNFEDAIVISERIQREDIFTSVHVDEYIMEVRDTKRGVEELTSDIPNVSEDATKDLDANGIIRIGANVHPGDILIGKITPKGESDPSPEEKLLRAIFGDKAGDVKDASLKAQPSLHGVVIDTRLY
;
A
#
# COMPACT_ATOMS: atom_id res chain seq x y z
N LYS A 1 -11.95 -1.52 43.39
CA LYS A 1 -11.48 -1.01 44.69
C LYS A 1 -12.64 -0.97 45.67
N TYR A 2 -12.41 -1.38 46.91
CA TYR A 2 -13.40 -1.26 47.97
C TYR A 2 -12.86 -0.22 48.95
N GLU A 3 -13.61 0.85 49.16
CA GLU A 3 -13.35 1.82 50.22
C GLU A 3 -14.35 1.57 51.37
N ARG A 4 -13.83 1.40 52.57
CA ARG A 4 -14.63 1.16 53.74
C ARG A 4 -14.71 2.48 54.52
N THR A 5 -15.87 3.07 54.56
CA THR A 5 -16.20 4.16 55.50
C THR A 5 -16.82 3.57 56.75
N GLU A 6 -16.83 4.30 57.89
CA GLU A 6 -17.19 3.76 59.20
C GLU A 6 -18.57 3.10 59.27
N ASP A 7 -19.49 3.41 58.34
CA ASP A 7 -20.87 2.92 58.38
C ASP A 7 -21.34 2.24 57.06
N GLU A 8 -20.61 2.32 55.93
CA GLU A 8 -21.02 1.71 54.65
C GLU A 8 -19.81 1.25 53.86
N VAL A 9 -19.94 0.06 53.24
CA VAL A 9 -18.99 -0.42 52.24
C VAL A 9 -19.44 0.07 50.88
N LEU A 10 -18.85 1.15 50.40
CA LEU A 10 -19.03 1.64 49.03
C LEU A 10 -18.08 0.92 48.11
N ALA A 11 -18.63 0.06 47.25
CA ALA A 11 -17.87 -0.52 46.14
C ALA A 11 -17.93 0.43 44.96
N SER A 12 -16.84 1.14 44.69
CA SER A 12 -16.68 1.86 43.41
C SER A 12 -16.03 0.93 42.39
N PHE A 13 -16.72 0.65 41.31
CA PHE A 13 -16.17 -0.09 40.21
C PHE A 13 -15.67 0.91 39.14
N GLU A 14 -14.37 1.10 39.10
CA GLU A 14 -13.75 1.76 37.94
C GLU A 14 -13.66 0.71 36.83
N PRO A 15 -14.25 0.96 35.64
CA PRO A 15 -14.12 0.05 34.54
C PRO A 15 -12.65 -0.03 34.12
N GLU A 16 -12.13 -1.26 34.10
CA GLU A 16 -10.83 -1.51 33.49
C GLU A 16 -11.02 -1.58 31.97
N VAL A 17 -10.42 -0.67 31.25
CA VAL A 17 -10.50 -0.61 29.78
C VAL A 17 -9.19 -1.10 29.19
N THR A 18 -9.27 -2.14 28.37
CA THR A 18 -8.14 -2.64 27.59
C THR A 18 -8.40 -2.39 26.11
N THR A 19 -7.48 -1.70 25.44
CA THR A 19 -7.58 -1.39 24.01
C THR A 19 -6.66 -2.31 23.22
N TYR A 20 -7.21 -2.96 22.20
CA TYR A 20 -6.47 -3.78 21.25
C TYR A 20 -6.55 -3.15 19.87
N GLU A 21 -5.41 -2.76 19.32
CA GLU A 21 -5.33 -2.21 17.97
C GLU A 21 -5.45 -3.33 16.93
N LEU A 22 -6.29 -3.13 15.92
CA LEU A 22 -6.48 -4.05 14.81
C LEU A 22 -5.87 -3.45 13.53
N PRO A 23 -4.60 -3.78 13.21
CA PRO A 23 -3.96 -3.25 12.01
C PRO A 23 -4.68 -3.73 10.74
N ARG A 24 -4.79 -2.81 9.77
CA ARG A 24 -5.32 -3.08 8.43
C ARG A 24 -4.21 -2.81 7.42
N TYR A 25 -4.15 -3.64 6.38
CA TYR A 25 -3.20 -3.52 5.28
C TYR A 25 -1.73 -3.42 5.72
N ARG A 26 -1.39 -4.07 6.83
CA ARG A 26 -0.01 -4.10 7.30
C ARG A 26 0.82 -5.03 6.42
N ARG A 27 1.93 -4.53 5.88
CA ARG A 27 2.86 -5.30 5.06
C ARG A 27 3.63 -6.33 5.91
N THR A 28 3.73 -7.56 5.41
CA THR A 28 4.63 -8.60 5.94
C THR A 28 5.99 -8.55 5.23
N ASN A 29 6.95 -9.33 5.73
CA ASN A 29 8.27 -9.46 5.09
C ASN A 29 8.18 -10.05 3.67
N GLN A 30 7.13 -10.76 3.33
CA GLN A 30 6.88 -11.32 2.00
C GLN A 30 5.95 -10.45 1.16
N ASN A 31 5.76 -9.19 1.52
CA ASN A 31 4.90 -8.22 0.82
C ASN A 31 3.42 -8.61 0.77
N THR A 32 2.97 -9.53 1.61
CA THR A 32 1.55 -9.82 1.75
C THR A 32 0.90 -8.88 2.76
N SER A 33 -0.41 -8.70 2.65
CA SER A 33 -1.18 -7.82 3.55
C SER A 33 -1.72 -8.60 4.73
N ILE A 34 -1.51 -8.08 5.94
CA ILE A 34 -2.22 -8.53 7.14
C ILE A 34 -3.34 -7.53 7.45
N THR A 35 -4.56 -8.06 7.62
CA THR A 35 -5.70 -7.30 8.12
C THR A 35 -6.36 -8.11 9.21
N LEU A 36 -6.39 -7.59 10.43
CA LEU A 36 -7.08 -8.22 11.55
C LEU A 36 -8.56 -7.84 11.53
N LYS A 37 -9.42 -8.82 11.75
CA LYS A 37 -10.88 -8.63 11.83
C LYS A 37 -11.35 -8.98 13.23
N PRO A 38 -12.24 -8.18 13.84
CA PRO A 38 -12.84 -8.55 15.11
C PRO A 38 -13.74 -9.80 14.92
N ALA A 39 -13.61 -10.74 15.85
CA ALA A 39 -14.46 -11.92 15.93
C ALA A 39 -15.67 -11.72 16.86
N VAL A 40 -15.75 -10.54 17.47
CA VAL A 40 -16.79 -10.15 18.43
C VAL A 40 -17.48 -8.87 17.98
N LEU A 41 -18.72 -8.67 18.38
CA LEU A 41 -19.50 -7.47 18.09
C LEU A 41 -19.60 -6.58 19.31
N THR A 42 -19.98 -5.32 19.09
CA THR A 42 -20.22 -4.36 20.17
C THR A 42 -21.33 -4.85 21.09
N GLY A 43 -21.05 -4.92 22.39
CA GLY A 43 -22.00 -5.39 23.40
C GLY A 43 -21.87 -6.87 23.77
N ASP A 44 -21.04 -7.65 23.06
CA ASP A 44 -20.82 -9.05 23.38
C ASP A 44 -20.09 -9.20 24.73
N LYS A 45 -20.53 -10.16 25.53
CA LYS A 45 -19.83 -10.57 26.75
C LYS A 45 -18.76 -11.60 26.37
N VAL A 46 -17.52 -11.28 26.73
CA VAL A 46 -16.36 -12.13 26.42
C VAL A 46 -15.89 -12.87 27.67
N VAL A 47 -15.32 -14.05 27.49
CA VAL A 47 -14.76 -14.87 28.54
C VAL A 47 -13.25 -15.05 28.38
N LYS A 48 -12.56 -15.36 29.47
CA LYS A 48 -11.11 -15.63 29.42
C LYS A 48 -10.80 -16.78 28.44
N GLY A 49 -9.87 -16.54 27.53
CA GLY A 49 -9.47 -17.51 26.50
C GLY A 49 -10.28 -17.43 25.19
N GLN A 50 -11.31 -16.59 25.15
CA GLN A 50 -12.05 -16.35 23.90
C GLN A 50 -11.22 -15.57 22.89
N ILE A 51 -11.29 -15.97 21.63
CA ILE A 51 -10.62 -15.28 20.53
C ILE A 51 -11.40 -14.01 20.20
N LEU A 52 -10.75 -12.86 20.32
CA LEU A 52 -11.34 -11.54 20.04
C LEU A 52 -11.13 -11.10 18.60
N THR A 53 -10.05 -11.55 17.99
CA THR A 53 -9.70 -11.20 16.61
C THR A 53 -8.95 -12.35 15.95
N GLU A 54 -9.17 -12.50 14.66
CA GLU A 54 -8.41 -13.43 13.82
C GLU A 54 -7.73 -12.67 12.70
N GLY A 55 -6.57 -13.15 12.32
CA GLY A 55 -5.75 -12.55 11.30
C GLY A 55 -5.55 -13.44 10.09
N TYR A 56 -4.50 -13.13 9.38
CA TYR A 56 -4.07 -13.83 8.18
C TYR A 56 -3.68 -15.28 8.51
N SER A 57 -4.15 -16.21 7.68
CA SER A 57 -3.83 -17.64 7.80
C SER A 57 -4.14 -18.28 9.16
N THR A 58 -5.12 -17.74 9.88
CA THR A 58 -5.63 -18.34 11.13
C THR A 58 -7.13 -18.56 11.07
N GLN A 59 -7.59 -19.64 11.67
CA GLN A 59 -9.00 -19.95 11.84
C GLN A 59 -9.20 -20.68 13.17
N HIS A 60 -10.12 -20.19 14.00
CA HIS A 60 -10.40 -20.73 15.34
C HIS A 60 -9.15 -20.83 16.23
N GLY A 61 -8.21 -19.90 16.08
CA GLY A 61 -6.94 -19.87 16.83
C GLY A 61 -5.87 -20.82 16.31
N GLU A 62 -6.14 -21.57 15.25
CA GLU A 62 -5.19 -22.50 14.64
C GLU A 62 -4.66 -21.97 13.31
N LEU A 63 -3.47 -22.43 12.95
CA LEU A 63 -2.83 -22.07 11.68
C LEU A 63 -3.58 -22.72 10.51
N ALA A 64 -4.02 -21.90 9.56
CA ALA A 64 -4.77 -22.30 8.37
C ALA A 64 -4.14 -21.69 7.12
N LEU A 65 -3.03 -22.26 6.65
CA LEU A 65 -2.22 -21.69 5.54
C LEU A 65 -2.83 -21.86 4.15
N GLY A 66 -3.93 -22.59 4.01
CA GLY A 66 -4.53 -22.86 2.72
C GLY A 66 -5.97 -23.29 2.83
N ARG A 67 -6.46 -23.89 1.76
CA ARG A 67 -7.82 -24.40 1.64
C ARG A 67 -7.82 -25.84 1.14
N ASN A 68 -8.68 -26.68 1.70
CA ASN A 68 -8.92 -28.01 1.17
C ASN A 68 -9.87 -27.93 -0.02
N LEU A 69 -9.43 -28.47 -1.16
CA LEU A 69 -10.22 -28.53 -2.37
C LEU A 69 -10.43 -29.99 -2.81
N LYS A 70 -11.58 -30.27 -3.43
CA LYS A 70 -11.76 -31.50 -4.17
C LYS A 70 -11.00 -31.41 -5.48
N VAL A 71 -10.14 -32.39 -5.75
CA VAL A 71 -9.34 -32.49 -6.99
C VAL A 71 -9.69 -33.77 -7.69
N ALA A 72 -9.89 -33.70 -9.02
CA ALA A 72 -10.02 -34.87 -9.88
C ALA A 72 -8.79 -34.95 -10.81
N PHE A 73 -8.11 -36.09 -10.81
CA PHE A 73 -6.99 -36.37 -11.69
C PHE A 73 -7.50 -37.10 -12.93
N MET A 74 -7.86 -36.35 -13.95
CA MET A 74 -8.42 -36.89 -15.18
C MET A 74 -8.21 -35.92 -16.36
N PRO A 75 -8.13 -36.41 -17.60
CA PRO A 75 -8.21 -35.54 -18.76
C PRO A 75 -9.59 -34.86 -18.85
N TRP A 76 -9.63 -33.55 -19.10
CA TRP A 76 -10.85 -32.78 -19.22
C TRP A 76 -10.92 -32.06 -20.55
N LYS A 77 -11.48 -32.70 -21.56
CA LYS A 77 -11.70 -32.12 -22.91
C LYS A 77 -10.47 -31.43 -23.52
N GLY A 78 -9.27 -31.83 -23.12
CA GLY A 78 -8.01 -31.23 -23.57
C GLY A 78 -7.63 -29.92 -22.88
N TYR A 79 -8.47 -29.32 -22.05
CA TYR A 79 -8.20 -28.04 -21.39
C TYR A 79 -7.15 -28.11 -20.29
N ASN A 80 -6.83 -29.32 -19.80
CA ASN A 80 -5.77 -29.56 -18.81
C ASN A 80 -4.57 -30.29 -19.43
N PHE A 81 -4.27 -30.02 -20.70
CA PHE A 81 -3.09 -30.55 -21.38
C PHE A 81 -1.82 -29.94 -20.80
N GLU A 82 -0.78 -30.78 -20.63
CA GLU A 82 0.48 -30.45 -19.96
C GLU A 82 0.26 -29.95 -18.53
N ASP A 83 0.74 -28.74 -18.20
CA ASP A 83 0.68 -28.15 -16.86
C ASP A 83 -0.59 -27.34 -16.61
N ALA A 84 -1.54 -27.35 -17.54
CA ALA A 84 -2.78 -26.61 -17.40
C ALA A 84 -3.71 -27.25 -16.35
N ILE A 85 -4.32 -26.40 -15.54
CA ILE A 85 -5.26 -26.82 -14.51
C ILE A 85 -6.61 -26.14 -14.76
N VAL A 86 -7.66 -26.95 -14.82
CA VAL A 86 -9.04 -26.45 -14.86
C VAL A 86 -9.54 -26.24 -13.46
N ILE A 87 -9.97 -25.03 -13.15
CA ILE A 87 -10.51 -24.67 -11.85
C ILE A 87 -12.00 -24.35 -11.91
N SER A 88 -12.70 -24.54 -10.80
CA SER A 88 -14.09 -24.11 -10.67
C SER A 88 -14.15 -22.59 -10.57
N GLU A 89 -15.13 -21.97 -11.25
CA GLU A 89 -15.43 -20.53 -11.11
C GLU A 89 -15.69 -20.11 -9.68
N ARG A 90 -16.14 -21.01 -8.84
CA ARG A 90 -16.31 -20.78 -7.39
C ARG A 90 -15.03 -20.27 -6.72
N ILE A 91 -13.86 -20.75 -7.13
CA ILE A 91 -12.57 -20.35 -6.56
C ILE A 91 -12.32 -18.85 -6.77
N GLN A 92 -12.66 -18.33 -7.96
CA GLN A 92 -12.57 -16.91 -8.27
C GLN A 92 -13.68 -16.12 -7.55
N ARG A 93 -14.92 -16.56 -7.65
CA ARG A 93 -16.07 -15.83 -7.08
C ARG A 93 -16.04 -15.71 -5.56
N GLU A 94 -15.52 -16.70 -4.86
CA GLU A 94 -15.41 -16.73 -3.39
C GLU A 94 -14.02 -16.29 -2.89
N ASP A 95 -13.17 -15.78 -3.76
CA ASP A 95 -11.80 -15.31 -3.43
C ASP A 95 -10.97 -16.32 -2.63
N ILE A 96 -11.09 -17.61 -2.95
CA ILE A 96 -10.50 -18.70 -2.14
C ILE A 96 -8.98 -18.62 -2.13
N PHE A 97 -8.35 -18.26 -3.28
CA PHE A 97 -6.92 -18.13 -3.44
C PHE A 97 -6.47 -16.69 -3.75
N THR A 98 -7.31 -15.73 -3.48
CA THR A 98 -6.98 -14.31 -3.67
C THR A 98 -6.01 -13.86 -2.60
N SER A 99 -4.94 -13.22 -3.00
CA SER A 99 -3.95 -12.60 -2.12
C SER A 99 -3.87 -11.08 -2.37
N VAL A 100 -3.61 -10.34 -1.31
CA VAL A 100 -3.34 -8.89 -1.37
C VAL A 100 -1.87 -8.68 -1.07
N HIS A 101 -1.17 -7.97 -1.94
CA HIS A 101 0.23 -7.64 -1.79
C HIS A 101 0.38 -6.14 -1.50
N VAL A 102 1.37 -5.81 -0.67
CA VAL A 102 1.73 -4.43 -0.33
C VAL A 102 3.18 -4.21 -0.72
N ASP A 103 3.39 -3.46 -1.78
CA ASP A 103 4.72 -3.10 -2.25
C ASP A 103 5.10 -1.71 -1.73
N GLU A 104 6.36 -1.55 -1.36
CA GLU A 104 6.91 -0.30 -0.87
C GLU A 104 7.89 0.27 -1.88
N TYR A 105 7.67 1.52 -2.24
CA TYR A 105 8.51 2.28 -3.17
C TYR A 105 9.20 3.40 -2.40
N ILE A 106 10.52 3.37 -2.39
CA ILE A 106 11.35 4.33 -1.65
C ILE A 106 12.15 5.15 -2.64
N MET A 107 12.23 6.45 -2.41
CA MET A 107 13.08 7.36 -3.13
C MET A 107 13.87 8.23 -2.15
N GLU A 108 15.15 8.41 -2.45
CA GLU A 108 16.02 9.31 -1.72
C GLU A 108 16.26 10.60 -2.51
N VAL A 109 16.26 11.71 -1.81
CA VAL A 109 16.69 13.01 -2.33
C VAL A 109 18.13 13.24 -1.89
N ARG A 110 19.01 13.52 -2.83
CA ARG A 110 20.45 13.62 -2.59
C ARG A 110 20.97 15.03 -2.94
N ASP A 111 21.95 15.44 -2.19
CA ASP A 111 22.77 16.59 -2.57
C ASP A 111 23.86 16.12 -3.56
N THR A 112 23.79 16.63 -4.78
CA THR A 112 24.72 16.26 -5.85
C THR A 112 25.71 17.38 -6.11
N LYS A 113 26.84 17.06 -6.75
CA LYS A 113 27.83 18.08 -7.16
C LYS A 113 27.27 19.15 -8.11
N ARG A 114 26.09 18.89 -8.69
CA ARG A 114 25.41 19.79 -9.66
C ARG A 114 24.26 20.57 -9.03
N GLY A 115 24.02 20.38 -7.74
CA GLY A 115 22.94 20.98 -6.96
C GLY A 115 22.11 19.93 -6.23
N VAL A 116 21.20 20.40 -5.41
CA VAL A 116 20.30 19.56 -4.62
C VAL A 116 19.17 19.03 -5.51
N GLU A 117 18.85 17.76 -5.40
CA GLU A 117 17.64 17.20 -6.00
C GLU A 117 16.42 17.76 -5.27
N GLU A 118 15.29 17.91 -5.94
CA GLU A 118 14.08 18.48 -5.37
C GLU A 118 12.88 17.56 -5.64
N LEU A 119 12.04 17.37 -4.62
CA LEU A 119 10.73 16.75 -4.76
C LEU A 119 9.73 17.81 -5.22
N THR A 120 9.01 17.53 -6.30
CA THR A 120 8.06 18.48 -6.86
C THR A 120 7.04 17.78 -7.75
N SER A 121 5.85 18.35 -7.83
CA SER A 121 4.86 17.98 -8.83
C SER A 121 5.08 18.68 -10.19
N ASP A 122 5.89 19.74 -10.22
CA ASP A 122 6.24 20.49 -11.43
C ASP A 122 7.41 19.81 -12.16
N ILE A 123 7.09 18.79 -12.95
CA ILE A 123 8.05 17.95 -13.66
C ILE A 123 8.07 18.34 -15.15
N PRO A 124 9.23 18.67 -15.72
CA PRO A 124 9.31 19.06 -17.11
C PRO A 124 8.92 17.92 -18.06
N ASN A 125 8.23 18.27 -19.15
CA ASN A 125 7.80 17.36 -20.21
C ASN A 125 6.86 16.23 -19.77
N VAL A 126 6.08 16.45 -18.73
CA VAL A 126 5.04 15.53 -18.22
C VAL A 126 3.68 16.19 -18.37
N SER A 127 2.68 15.43 -18.76
CA SER A 127 1.29 15.91 -18.86
C SER A 127 0.67 16.16 -17.48
N GLU A 128 -0.24 17.11 -17.38
CA GLU A 128 -1.00 17.38 -16.15
C GLU A 128 -1.77 16.15 -15.66
N ASP A 129 -2.23 15.29 -16.56
CA ASP A 129 -2.92 14.04 -16.21
C ASP A 129 -2.03 13.07 -15.42
N ALA A 130 -0.73 13.03 -15.72
CA ALA A 130 0.21 12.14 -15.05
C ALA A 130 0.63 12.67 -13.66
N THR A 131 0.41 13.95 -13.38
CA THR A 131 0.74 14.59 -12.10
C THR A 131 -0.47 14.95 -11.25
N LYS A 132 -1.69 14.71 -11.74
CA LYS A 132 -2.95 15.08 -11.08
C LYS A 132 -3.13 14.52 -9.66
N ASP A 133 -2.55 13.38 -9.38
CA ASP A 133 -2.63 12.69 -8.09
C ASP A 133 -1.45 12.99 -7.17
N LEU A 134 -0.53 13.88 -7.58
CA LEU A 134 0.60 14.33 -6.76
C LEU A 134 0.18 15.50 -5.86
N ASP A 135 0.71 15.50 -4.65
CA ASP A 135 0.61 16.65 -3.74
C ASP A 135 1.64 17.76 -4.09
N ALA A 136 1.63 18.84 -3.31
CA ALA A 136 2.59 19.95 -3.50
C ALA A 136 4.06 19.53 -3.35
N ASN A 137 4.33 18.44 -2.63
CA ASN A 137 5.65 17.86 -2.44
C ASN A 137 6.00 16.81 -3.52
N GLY A 138 5.16 16.65 -4.54
CA GLY A 138 5.37 15.66 -5.57
C GLY A 138 5.12 14.21 -5.16
N ILE A 139 4.45 13.97 -4.03
CA ILE A 139 4.14 12.63 -3.53
C ILE A 139 2.69 12.29 -3.91
N ILE A 140 2.46 11.07 -4.38
CA ILE A 140 1.12 10.61 -4.73
C ILE A 140 0.21 10.54 -3.50
N ARG A 141 -1.04 11.02 -3.62
CA ARG A 141 -2.00 11.04 -2.51
C ARG A 141 -2.47 9.64 -2.12
N ILE A 142 -2.77 9.46 -0.84
CA ILE A 142 -3.40 8.24 -0.32
C ILE A 142 -4.78 8.06 -0.98
N GLY A 143 -5.11 6.81 -1.37
CA GLY A 143 -6.34 6.45 -2.05
C GLY A 143 -6.31 6.65 -3.57
N ALA A 144 -5.21 7.13 -4.15
CA ALA A 144 -5.05 7.21 -5.61
C ALA A 144 -4.97 5.80 -6.23
N ASN A 145 -5.66 5.62 -7.35
CA ASN A 145 -5.49 4.42 -8.18
C ASN A 145 -4.26 4.59 -9.05
N VAL A 146 -3.36 3.62 -9.00
CA VAL A 146 -2.09 3.61 -9.73
C VAL A 146 -2.19 2.69 -10.94
N HIS A 147 -1.75 3.21 -12.08
CA HIS A 147 -1.61 2.48 -13.34
C HIS A 147 -0.16 2.50 -13.83
N PRO A 148 0.22 1.59 -14.73
CA PRO A 148 1.55 1.60 -15.31
C PRO A 148 1.91 2.95 -15.93
N GLY A 149 3.08 3.46 -15.55
CA GLY A 149 3.59 4.76 -16.04
C GLY A 149 3.19 5.98 -15.21
N ASP A 150 2.26 5.86 -14.26
CA ASP A 150 1.93 6.95 -13.33
C ASP A 150 3.13 7.33 -12.47
N ILE A 151 3.21 8.59 -12.08
CA ILE A 151 4.28 9.07 -11.22
C ILE A 151 3.88 8.84 -9.77
N LEU A 152 4.70 8.08 -9.06
CA LEU A 152 4.52 7.82 -7.63
C LEU A 152 5.16 8.90 -6.77
N ILE A 153 6.37 9.33 -7.15
CA ILE A 153 7.13 10.39 -6.48
C ILE A 153 7.79 11.23 -7.55
N GLY A 154 7.42 12.50 -7.63
CA GLY A 154 7.99 13.47 -8.53
C GLY A 154 9.33 13.98 -7.99
N LYS A 155 10.38 13.84 -8.76
CA LYS A 155 11.72 14.34 -8.44
C LYS A 155 12.40 14.92 -9.66
N ILE A 156 13.07 16.05 -9.47
CA ILE A 156 13.90 16.66 -10.47
C ILE A 156 15.35 16.69 -10.00
N THR A 157 16.27 16.52 -10.94
CA THR A 157 17.71 16.59 -10.69
C THR A 157 18.29 17.72 -11.54
N PRO A 158 19.12 18.63 -11.00
CA PRO A 158 19.76 19.68 -11.77
C PRO A 158 20.66 19.10 -12.87
N LYS A 159 20.56 19.65 -14.09
CA LYS A 159 21.55 19.41 -15.13
C LYS A 159 22.77 20.26 -14.81
N GLY A 160 23.98 19.71 -15.08
CA GLY A 160 25.20 20.50 -14.97
C GLY A 160 25.22 21.64 -16.00
N GLU A 161 25.95 22.69 -15.68
CA GLU A 161 26.22 23.80 -16.63
C GLU A 161 26.84 23.23 -17.92
N SER A 162 26.06 23.22 -18.97
CA SER A 162 26.53 23.02 -20.35
C SER A 162 25.86 24.08 -21.21
N ASP A 163 26.52 24.52 -22.22
CA ASP A 163 25.92 25.44 -23.19
C ASP A 163 24.68 24.77 -23.79
N PRO A 164 23.49 25.38 -23.67
CA PRO A 164 22.27 24.77 -24.12
C PRO A 164 22.27 24.56 -25.63
N SER A 165 21.93 23.33 -26.06
CA SER A 165 21.75 23.02 -27.48
C SER A 165 20.64 23.86 -28.09
N PRO A 166 20.58 24.02 -29.42
CA PRO A 166 19.48 24.73 -30.09
C PRO A 166 18.11 24.18 -29.74
N GLU A 167 18.03 22.86 -29.53
CA GLU A 167 16.79 22.14 -29.13
C GLU A 167 16.41 22.49 -27.67
N GLU A 168 17.38 22.57 -26.76
CA GLU A 168 17.13 22.97 -25.37
C GLU A 168 16.72 24.46 -25.28
N LYS A 169 17.28 25.35 -26.14
CA LYS A 169 16.80 26.73 -26.23
C LYS A 169 15.34 26.82 -26.67
N LEU A 170 14.94 25.96 -27.61
CA LEU A 170 13.56 25.88 -28.05
C LEU A 170 12.63 25.34 -26.93
N LEU A 171 13.06 24.32 -26.22
CA LEU A 171 12.31 23.79 -25.07
C LEU A 171 12.16 24.81 -23.95
N ARG A 172 13.17 25.60 -23.64
CA ARG A 172 13.08 26.72 -22.68
C ARG A 172 12.06 27.77 -23.13
N ALA A 173 12.04 28.09 -24.42
CA ALA A 173 11.09 29.07 -24.97
C ALA A 173 9.64 28.61 -24.93
N ILE A 174 9.38 27.30 -25.02
CA ILE A 174 8.02 26.72 -25.04
C ILE A 174 7.52 26.37 -23.64
N PHE A 175 8.37 25.76 -22.81
CA PHE A 175 8.01 25.18 -21.51
C PHE A 175 8.58 25.93 -20.29
N GLY A 176 9.25 27.08 -20.52
CA GLY A 176 9.87 27.91 -19.48
C GLY A 176 11.30 27.52 -19.11
N ASP A 177 11.96 28.37 -18.34
CA ASP A 177 13.40 28.24 -18.01
C ASP A 177 13.75 26.94 -17.26
N LYS A 178 12.83 26.43 -16.41
CA LYS A 178 13.03 25.18 -15.66
C LYS A 178 13.20 23.96 -16.56
N ALA A 179 12.56 23.90 -17.72
CA ALA A 179 12.61 22.76 -18.62
C ALA A 179 14.03 22.49 -19.21
N GLY A 180 14.90 23.49 -19.22
CA GLY A 180 16.28 23.36 -19.69
C GLY A 180 17.28 22.97 -18.61
N ASP A 181 17.04 23.32 -17.36
CA ASP A 181 18.01 23.24 -16.27
C ASP A 181 17.90 22.00 -15.41
N VAL A 182 16.79 21.29 -15.49
CA VAL A 182 16.53 20.10 -14.69
C VAL A 182 16.17 18.88 -15.55
N LYS A 183 16.38 17.71 -15.00
CA LYS A 183 16.03 16.42 -15.59
C LYS A 183 15.02 15.70 -14.70
N ASP A 184 14.02 15.10 -15.32
CA ASP A 184 13.08 14.20 -14.65
C ASP A 184 13.82 12.98 -14.08
N ALA A 185 13.74 12.80 -12.78
CA ALA A 185 14.26 11.68 -12.02
C ALA A 185 13.16 11.03 -11.16
N SER A 186 11.91 11.22 -11.53
CA SER A 186 10.72 10.75 -10.82
C SER A 186 10.65 9.23 -10.77
N LEU A 187 10.07 8.72 -9.71
CA LEU A 187 9.74 7.31 -9.56
C LEU A 187 8.39 7.04 -10.22
N LYS A 188 8.41 6.22 -11.25
CA LYS A 188 7.23 5.86 -12.03
C LYS A 188 6.78 4.44 -11.72
N ALA A 189 5.48 4.21 -11.81
CA ALA A 189 4.88 2.90 -11.69
C ALA A 189 5.39 1.95 -12.77
N GLN A 190 5.79 0.75 -12.36
CA GLN A 190 6.25 -0.29 -13.28
C GLN A 190 5.11 -0.80 -14.18
N PRO A 191 5.42 -1.42 -15.34
CA PRO A 191 4.39 -1.89 -16.27
C PRO A 191 3.39 -2.90 -15.70
N SER A 192 3.75 -3.61 -14.64
CA SER A 192 2.90 -4.60 -13.97
C SER A 192 2.14 -4.05 -12.76
N LEU A 193 2.38 -2.79 -12.39
CA LEU A 193 1.81 -2.21 -11.18
C LEU A 193 0.39 -1.70 -11.44
N HIS A 194 -0.55 -2.32 -10.75
CA HIS A 194 -1.92 -1.85 -10.62
C HIS A 194 -2.32 -1.94 -9.15
N GLY A 195 -2.75 -0.85 -8.57
CA GLY A 195 -3.09 -0.86 -7.15
C GLY A 195 -3.65 0.45 -6.64
N VAL A 196 -3.75 0.55 -5.34
CA VAL A 196 -4.22 1.75 -4.62
C VAL A 196 -3.18 2.13 -3.58
N VAL A 197 -2.86 3.40 -3.50
CA VAL A 197 -1.95 3.92 -2.49
C VAL A 197 -2.61 3.86 -1.11
N ILE A 198 -2.00 3.15 -0.18
CA ILE A 198 -2.52 2.95 1.18
C ILE A 198 -1.85 3.84 2.22
N ASP A 199 -0.59 4.21 2.02
CA ASP A 199 0.17 5.06 2.94
C ASP A 199 1.31 5.79 2.20
N THR A 200 1.67 6.96 2.68
CA THR A 200 2.81 7.74 2.19
C THR A 200 3.54 8.36 3.38
N ARG A 201 4.87 8.37 3.35
CA ARG A 201 5.69 8.93 4.43
C ARG A 201 6.85 9.72 3.88
N LEU A 202 7.09 10.87 4.46
CA LEU A 202 8.27 11.71 4.23
C LEU A 202 9.10 11.72 5.52
N TYR A 203 10.40 11.45 5.41
CA TYR A 203 11.34 11.42 6.55
C TYR A 203 12.37 12.54 6.43
#